data_17c298daf6e8a84e7bca38aa02aa8740
#
_entry.id   17c298daf6e8a84e7bca38aa02aa8740
#
_cell.length_a   1.000
_cell.length_b   1.000
_cell.length_c   1.000
_cell.angle_alpha   90.00
_cell.angle_beta   90.00
_cell.angle_gamma   90.00
#
_symmetry.space_group_name_H-M   'P 1'
#
loop_
_entity.id
_entity.type
_entity.pdbx_description
1 polymer ?
#
loop_
_entity_poly.entity_id
_entity_poly.type
_entity_poly.pdbx_seq_one_letter_code
_entity_poly.pdbx_strand_id
1 'polypeptide(L)'
;MLYPEEIFQEFEGEDSSWWQFDSRVNWLIEKIQDKRSEKILVIASRASTALQLEQALREREGVRATVFHEGMSILERDKAAAYFAQEEGGAQVLICSEIGSEGRNFQFARHLVLFDLPDNCDLIEQRIGRLDRIGQKFDIQLHIPYFEDHASERLFELLNVGVDVFSHPNPLAQSLLNHHHSGMLAAIESTNISDLHTLIDTLIPEREAQQQELDQGRDRLLELQSCDPEKSKALLDQILADDRIDQAILPSFLEQVCDVYGIIQQDHSHHCFILRPGDHMLTSYFPHLPEDGLTYTCRRDVAV
;
A
#
# COMPACT_ATOMS: atom_id res chain seq x y z
N MET A 1 19.12 16.82 8.79
CA MET A 1 19.63 15.47 8.66
C MET A 1 18.50 14.51 8.90
N LEU A 2 18.07 13.87 7.84
CA LEU A 2 16.81 13.08 7.84
C LEU A 2 17.04 11.59 8.14
N TYR A 3 18.29 11.12 8.05
CA TYR A 3 18.70 9.72 8.24
C TYR A 3 19.83 9.62 9.26
N PRO A 4 19.53 9.70 10.57
CA PRO A 4 20.55 9.67 11.62
C PRO A 4 21.41 8.41 11.63
N GLU A 5 20.81 7.26 11.23
CA GLU A 5 21.50 5.98 11.12
C GLU A 5 22.68 5.99 10.13
N GLU A 6 22.59 6.80 9.07
CA GLU A 6 23.67 6.90 8.08
C GLU A 6 24.91 7.54 8.66
N ILE A 7 24.71 8.56 9.49
CA ILE A 7 25.83 9.25 10.12
C ILE A 7 26.51 8.34 11.13
N PHE A 8 25.73 7.59 11.88
CA PHE A 8 26.30 6.61 12.79
C PHE A 8 27.14 5.57 12.03
N GLN A 9 26.64 5.10 10.87
CA GLN A 9 27.37 4.17 10.00
C GLN A 9 28.64 4.76 9.42
N GLU A 10 28.67 6.04 9.07
CA GLU A 10 29.88 6.73 8.58
C GLU A 10 30.97 6.82 9.66
N PHE A 11 30.58 6.99 10.93
CA PHE A 11 31.54 7.10 12.04
C PHE A 11 32.00 5.76 12.59
N GLU A 12 31.10 4.78 12.73
CA GLU A 12 31.36 3.49 13.40
C GLU A 12 31.66 2.34 12.43
N GLY A 13 31.46 2.54 11.12
CA GLY A 13 31.69 1.52 10.08
C GLY A 13 30.53 0.55 9.90
N GLU A 14 30.77 -0.51 9.10
CA GLU A 14 29.72 -1.47 8.67
C GLU A 14 29.13 -2.30 9.82
N ASP A 15 29.84 -2.49 10.93
CA ASP A 15 29.38 -3.23 12.12
C ASP A 15 28.47 -2.37 13.03
N SER A 16 27.91 -1.31 12.51
CA SER A 16 27.14 -0.35 13.29
C SER A 16 25.82 -0.95 13.79
N SER A 17 25.73 -1.09 15.09
CA SER A 17 24.49 -1.42 15.80
C SER A 17 23.72 -0.15 16.22
N TRP A 18 23.55 0.80 15.29
CA TRP A 18 22.84 2.06 15.52
C TRP A 18 21.47 1.85 16.17
N TRP A 19 20.79 0.76 15.81
CA TRP A 19 19.48 0.37 16.35
C TRP A 19 19.48 0.08 17.85
N GLN A 20 20.63 -0.10 18.47
CA GLN A 20 20.74 -0.25 19.92
C GLN A 20 20.58 1.09 20.67
N PHE A 21 20.90 2.18 20.02
CA PHE A 21 20.96 3.52 20.61
C PHE A 21 19.84 4.46 20.09
N ASP A 22 19.28 4.16 18.93
CA ASP A 22 18.24 4.97 18.30
C ASP A 22 16.90 4.80 19.05
N SER A 23 16.41 5.90 19.62
CA SER A 23 15.17 5.92 20.37
C SER A 23 13.92 5.60 19.52
N ARG A 24 13.99 5.81 18.19
CA ARG A 24 12.91 5.42 17.27
C ARG A 24 12.69 3.91 17.24
N VAL A 25 13.75 3.13 17.44
CA VAL A 25 13.65 1.65 17.52
C VAL A 25 12.94 1.23 18.80
N ASN A 26 13.23 1.86 19.94
CA ASN A 26 12.53 1.62 21.20
C ASN A 26 11.05 1.96 21.07
N TRP A 27 10.76 3.14 20.52
CA TRP A 27 9.40 3.58 20.24
C TRP A 27 8.66 2.61 19.30
N LEU A 28 9.33 2.12 18.24
CA LEU A 28 8.74 1.14 17.32
C LEU A 28 8.38 -0.17 18.04
N ILE A 29 9.27 -0.66 18.90
CA ILE A 29 9.04 -1.85 19.72
C ILE A 29 7.81 -1.67 20.62
N GLU A 30 7.71 -0.55 21.32
CA GLU A 30 6.55 -0.22 22.18
C GLU A 30 5.25 -0.21 21.36
N LYS A 31 5.26 0.43 20.18
CA LYS A 31 4.09 0.44 19.27
C LYS A 31 3.68 -0.96 18.83
N ILE A 32 4.64 -1.83 18.50
CA ILE A 32 4.37 -3.20 18.09
C ILE A 32 3.79 -4.01 19.27
N GLN A 33 4.30 -3.79 20.47
CA GLN A 33 3.80 -4.48 21.67
C GLN A 33 2.37 -4.02 22.03
N ASP A 34 2.07 -2.74 21.90
CA ASP A 34 0.72 -2.19 22.12
C ASP A 34 -0.30 -2.73 21.10
N LYS A 35 0.15 -3.10 19.91
CA LYS A 35 -0.67 -3.53 18.79
C LYS A 35 -0.49 -5.01 18.42
N ARG A 36 -0.33 -5.89 19.41
CA ARG A 36 0.04 -7.32 19.21
C ARG A 36 -0.88 -8.11 18.28
N SER A 37 -2.15 -7.75 18.18
CA SER A 37 -3.13 -8.40 17.31
C SER A 37 -3.27 -7.76 15.93
N GLU A 38 -2.53 -6.68 15.66
CA GLU A 38 -2.70 -5.88 14.45
C GLU A 38 -1.47 -6.00 13.55
N LYS A 39 -1.69 -5.89 12.25
CA LYS A 39 -0.63 -5.88 11.24
C LYS A 39 -0.06 -4.48 11.08
N ILE A 40 1.24 -4.37 11.09
CA ILE A 40 1.96 -3.09 10.99
C ILE A 40 2.87 -3.13 9.77
N LEU A 41 2.69 -2.20 8.85
CA LEU A 41 3.61 -1.96 7.75
C LEU A 41 4.59 -0.86 8.18
N VAL A 42 5.89 -1.14 8.09
CA VAL A 42 6.96 -0.17 8.34
C VAL A 42 7.65 0.11 7.03
N ILE A 43 7.80 1.38 6.66
CA ILE A 43 8.54 1.77 5.46
C ILE A 43 9.75 2.59 5.90
N ALA A 44 10.92 2.14 5.46
CA ALA A 44 12.19 2.85 5.58
C ALA A 44 12.73 3.17 4.17
N SER A 45 13.46 4.26 4.02
CA SER A 45 13.97 4.67 2.70
C SER A 45 14.95 3.67 2.10
N ARG A 46 15.70 2.94 2.94
CA ARG A 46 16.79 2.07 2.50
C ARG A 46 16.58 0.61 2.89
N ALA A 47 17.04 -0.28 2.00
CA ALA A 47 17.07 -1.72 2.27
C ALA A 47 17.94 -2.08 3.48
N SER A 48 19.08 -1.42 3.67
CA SER A 48 19.96 -1.63 4.83
C SER A 48 19.24 -1.31 6.14
N THR A 49 18.55 -0.19 6.23
CA THR A 49 17.75 0.20 7.40
C THR A 49 16.63 -0.82 7.65
N ALA A 50 15.94 -1.26 6.60
CA ALA A 50 14.85 -2.25 6.72
C ALA A 50 15.37 -3.59 7.26
N LEU A 51 16.51 -4.07 6.76
CA LEU A 51 17.16 -5.32 7.24
C LEU A 51 17.60 -5.22 8.70
N GLN A 52 18.23 -4.11 9.07
CA GLN A 52 18.70 -3.88 10.42
C GLN A 52 17.56 -3.71 11.42
N LEU A 53 16.45 -3.10 11.02
CA LEU A 53 15.24 -3.04 11.84
C LEU A 53 14.63 -4.43 12.05
N GLU A 54 14.56 -5.27 11.02
CA GLU A 54 14.09 -6.65 11.17
C GLU A 54 14.96 -7.41 12.16
N GLN A 55 16.28 -7.29 12.02
CA GLN A 55 17.23 -7.90 12.95
C GLN A 55 17.01 -7.39 14.40
N ALA A 56 16.88 -6.08 14.58
CA ALA A 56 16.64 -5.47 15.88
C ALA A 56 15.36 -5.99 16.55
N LEU A 57 14.26 -6.05 15.80
CA LEU A 57 12.96 -6.53 16.30
C LEU A 57 13.03 -8.02 16.70
N ARG A 58 13.73 -8.83 15.91
CA ARG A 58 13.91 -10.24 16.17
C ARG A 58 14.80 -10.48 17.38
N GLU A 59 15.95 -9.82 17.49
CA GLU A 59 16.94 -10.04 18.54
C GLU A 59 16.48 -9.50 19.90
N ARG A 60 15.82 -8.35 19.93
CA ARG A 60 15.43 -7.69 21.18
C ARG A 60 14.14 -8.24 21.78
N GLU A 61 13.16 -8.55 20.96
CA GLU A 61 11.81 -8.88 21.45
C GLU A 61 11.19 -10.13 20.82
N GLY A 62 11.92 -10.81 19.94
CA GLY A 62 11.41 -12.00 19.25
C GLY A 62 10.15 -11.72 18.41
N VAL A 63 9.99 -10.48 17.93
CA VAL A 63 8.86 -10.09 17.10
C VAL A 63 8.88 -10.87 15.79
N ARG A 64 7.75 -11.41 15.40
CA ARG A 64 7.58 -12.03 14.08
C ARG A 64 7.51 -10.93 13.01
N ALA A 65 8.67 -10.58 12.51
CA ALA A 65 8.83 -9.62 11.43
C ALA A 65 9.28 -10.30 10.14
N THR A 66 9.01 -9.69 9.01
CA THR A 66 9.54 -10.06 7.70
C THR A 66 9.94 -8.81 6.96
N VAL A 67 10.85 -8.95 6.01
CA VAL A 67 11.40 -7.82 5.27
C VAL A 67 11.07 -7.94 3.78
N PHE A 68 11.01 -6.79 3.11
CA PHE A 68 10.68 -6.70 1.71
C PHE A 68 11.50 -5.58 1.06
N HIS A 69 12.50 -5.95 0.26
CA HIS A 69 13.43 -4.99 -0.34
C HIS A 69 13.82 -5.37 -1.77
N GLU A 70 14.46 -4.45 -2.49
CA GLU A 70 14.81 -4.59 -3.90
C GLU A 70 15.76 -5.74 -4.20
N GLY A 71 16.62 -6.12 -3.28
CA GLY A 71 17.55 -7.24 -3.42
C GLY A 71 16.91 -8.64 -3.39
N MET A 72 15.63 -8.74 -3.03
CA MET A 72 14.92 -10.02 -2.97
C MET A 72 14.40 -10.44 -4.35
N SER A 73 14.44 -11.73 -4.64
CA SER A 73 13.75 -12.31 -5.80
C SER A 73 12.22 -12.17 -5.68
N ILE A 74 11.53 -12.29 -6.80
CA ILE A 74 10.04 -12.22 -6.82
C ILE A 74 9.44 -13.28 -5.89
N LEU A 75 9.99 -14.51 -5.90
CA LEU A 75 9.50 -15.59 -5.05
C LEU A 75 9.69 -15.31 -3.55
N GLU A 76 10.81 -14.72 -3.17
CA GLU A 76 11.06 -14.34 -1.77
C GLU A 76 10.10 -13.22 -1.33
N ARG A 77 9.84 -12.25 -2.20
CA ARG A 77 8.86 -11.19 -1.96
C ARG A 77 7.44 -11.75 -1.80
N ASP A 78 7.05 -12.71 -2.64
CA ASP A 78 5.75 -13.36 -2.55
C ASP A 78 5.60 -14.14 -1.24
N LYS A 79 6.64 -14.85 -0.81
CA LYS A 79 6.66 -15.55 0.48
C LYS A 79 6.55 -14.58 1.66
N ALA A 80 7.30 -13.48 1.64
CA ALA A 80 7.25 -12.46 2.68
C ALA A 80 5.84 -11.81 2.77
N ALA A 81 5.26 -11.46 1.63
CA ALA A 81 3.90 -10.90 1.57
C ALA A 81 2.85 -11.90 2.06
N ALA A 82 2.93 -13.17 1.63
CA ALA A 82 2.04 -14.22 2.09
C ALA A 82 2.18 -14.49 3.61
N TYR A 83 3.41 -14.49 4.13
CA TYR A 83 3.65 -14.64 5.56
C TYR A 83 3.08 -13.45 6.36
N PHE A 84 3.18 -12.23 5.85
CA PHE A 84 2.58 -11.06 6.48
C PHE A 84 1.04 -11.09 6.41
N ALA A 85 0.45 -11.62 5.34
CA ALA A 85 -1.00 -11.71 5.17
C ALA A 85 -1.66 -12.77 6.06
N GLN A 86 -0.92 -13.77 6.56
CA GLN A 86 -1.46 -14.80 7.44
C GLN A 86 -1.94 -14.19 8.76
N GLU A 87 -3.22 -14.42 9.12
CA GLU A 87 -3.78 -13.94 10.38
C GLU A 87 -3.21 -14.70 11.58
N GLU A 88 -3.20 -16.04 11.50
CA GLU A 88 -2.66 -16.90 12.55
C GLU A 88 -1.25 -17.39 12.22
N GLY A 89 -0.33 -17.20 13.15
CA GLY A 89 1.06 -17.66 12.99
C GLY A 89 1.93 -16.82 12.04
N GLY A 90 1.36 -15.88 11.30
CA GLY A 90 2.05 -15.03 10.35
C GLY A 90 2.88 -13.91 11.00
N ALA A 91 3.63 -13.17 10.18
CA ALA A 91 4.35 -11.99 10.64
C ALA A 91 3.38 -10.91 11.12
N GLN A 92 3.69 -10.29 12.26
CA GLN A 92 2.99 -9.12 12.75
C GLN A 92 3.43 -7.86 12.01
N VAL A 93 4.71 -7.79 11.66
CA VAL A 93 5.35 -6.61 11.06
C VAL A 93 5.93 -6.99 9.71
N LEU A 94 5.66 -6.16 8.71
CA LEU A 94 6.38 -6.16 7.43
C LEU A 94 7.19 -4.87 7.34
N ILE A 95 8.49 -4.99 7.13
CA ILE A 95 9.39 -3.85 6.97
C ILE A 95 9.81 -3.77 5.52
N CYS A 96 9.50 -2.66 4.86
CA CYS A 96 9.79 -2.46 3.44
C CYS A 96 10.84 -1.37 3.24
N SER A 97 11.71 -1.57 2.25
CA SER A 97 12.41 -0.45 1.63
C SER A 97 11.49 0.30 0.67
N GLU A 98 11.87 1.51 0.26
CA GLU A 98 11.10 2.34 -0.68
C GLU A 98 10.76 1.56 -1.95
N ILE A 99 11.77 1.08 -2.66
CA ILE A 99 11.62 0.35 -3.93
C ILE A 99 10.96 -1.01 -3.70
N GLY A 100 11.28 -1.68 -2.59
CA GLY A 100 10.72 -2.98 -2.25
C GLY A 100 9.19 -2.97 -2.17
N SER A 101 8.60 -1.90 -1.68
CA SER A 101 7.15 -1.81 -1.47
C SER A 101 6.33 -1.58 -2.76
N GLU A 102 6.96 -1.23 -3.88
CA GLU A 102 6.24 -0.89 -5.12
C GLU A 102 5.36 -2.03 -5.66
N GLY A 103 4.17 -1.65 -6.15
CA GLY A 103 3.23 -2.56 -6.83
C GLY A 103 2.49 -3.54 -5.93
N ARG A 104 2.68 -3.54 -4.62
CA ARG A 104 1.99 -4.43 -3.68
C ARG A 104 0.85 -3.74 -2.95
N ASN A 105 -0.12 -4.56 -2.54
CA ASN A 105 -1.31 -4.12 -1.82
C ASN A 105 -1.34 -4.79 -0.44
N PHE A 106 -1.40 -3.97 0.61
CA PHE A 106 -1.46 -4.42 2.00
C PHE A 106 -2.68 -3.85 2.73
N GLN A 107 -3.80 -3.67 2.03
CA GLN A 107 -5.03 -3.06 2.56
C GLN A 107 -5.66 -3.81 3.75
N PHE A 108 -5.19 -5.00 4.08
CA PHE A 108 -5.58 -5.71 5.30
C PHE A 108 -4.88 -5.17 6.55
N ALA A 109 -3.79 -4.41 6.40
CA ALA A 109 -3.14 -3.69 7.48
C ALA A 109 -3.71 -2.27 7.56
N ARG A 110 -3.77 -1.71 8.77
CA ARG A 110 -4.25 -0.33 9.02
C ARG A 110 -3.22 0.57 9.69
N HIS A 111 -2.11 0.01 10.16
CA HIS A 111 -1.01 0.76 10.76
C HIS A 111 0.14 0.88 9.79
N LEU A 112 0.50 2.12 9.45
CA LEU A 112 1.65 2.45 8.64
C LEU A 112 2.64 3.27 9.47
N VAL A 113 3.85 2.76 9.61
CA VAL A 113 4.97 3.48 10.21
C VAL A 113 5.85 4.02 9.09
N LEU A 114 5.98 5.32 8.99
CA LEU A 114 6.99 5.99 8.17
C LEU A 114 8.22 6.19 9.05
N PHE A 115 9.13 5.20 9.05
CA PHE A 115 10.30 5.18 9.95
C PHE A 115 11.24 6.37 9.71
N ASP A 116 11.36 6.74 8.46
CA ASP A 116 11.95 7.99 8.01
C ASP A 116 10.94 8.77 7.17
N LEU A 117 11.00 10.09 7.22
CA LEU A 117 10.09 10.96 6.53
C LEU A 117 10.82 11.58 5.33
N PRO A 118 10.39 11.30 4.08
CA PRO A 118 10.95 11.95 2.90
C PRO A 118 10.48 13.40 2.83
N ASP A 119 11.27 14.24 2.17
CA ASP A 119 10.95 15.62 1.83
C ASP A 119 10.12 15.75 0.53
N ASN A 120 9.73 14.62 -0.04
CA ASN A 120 8.95 14.52 -1.27
C ASN A 120 7.53 14.04 -0.96
N CYS A 121 6.54 14.90 -1.25
CA CYS A 121 5.13 14.61 -0.98
C CYS A 121 4.59 13.45 -1.82
N ASP A 122 5.04 13.30 -3.07
CA ASP A 122 4.60 12.21 -3.94
C ASP A 122 5.04 10.84 -3.38
N LEU A 123 6.23 10.76 -2.77
CA LEU A 123 6.68 9.55 -2.09
C LEU A 123 5.85 9.26 -0.83
N ILE A 124 5.46 10.29 -0.08
CA ILE A 124 4.58 10.12 1.08
C ILE A 124 3.23 9.56 0.64
N GLU A 125 2.62 10.14 -0.39
CA GLU A 125 1.37 9.64 -0.95
C GLU A 125 1.49 8.21 -1.47
N GLN A 126 2.59 7.87 -2.15
CA GLN A 126 2.85 6.51 -2.59
C GLN A 126 2.98 5.53 -1.41
N ARG A 127 3.65 5.92 -0.32
CA ARG A 127 3.75 5.10 0.90
C ARG A 127 2.38 4.87 1.53
N ILE A 128 1.57 5.92 1.69
CA ILE A 128 0.20 5.83 2.22
C ILE A 128 -0.66 4.95 1.32
N GLY A 129 -0.55 5.11 0.01
CA GLY A 129 -1.27 4.34 -1.01
C GLY A 129 -0.95 2.83 -1.03
N ARG A 130 0.00 2.33 -0.21
CA ARG A 130 0.18 0.88 0.00
C ARG A 130 -0.97 0.27 0.81
N LEU A 131 -1.57 1.07 1.69
CA LEU A 131 -2.70 0.68 2.53
C LEU A 131 -4.00 1.34 2.07
N ASP A 132 -3.93 2.60 1.65
CA ASP A 132 -5.10 3.38 1.21
C ASP A 132 -5.47 3.04 -0.23
N ARG A 133 -6.38 2.09 -0.37
CA ARG A 133 -6.88 1.63 -1.67
C ARG A 133 -8.38 1.40 -1.63
N ILE A 134 -8.98 1.36 -2.82
CA ILE A 134 -10.40 1.01 -2.97
C ILE A 134 -10.64 -0.36 -2.30
N GLY A 135 -11.56 -0.37 -1.34
CA GLY A 135 -11.86 -1.56 -0.53
C GLY A 135 -11.22 -1.57 0.86
N GLN A 136 -10.44 -0.56 1.23
CA GLN A 136 -9.99 -0.38 2.61
C GLN A 136 -11.22 -0.19 3.53
N LYS A 137 -11.27 -0.97 4.60
CA LYS A 137 -12.42 -0.98 5.53
C LYS A 137 -12.19 -0.16 6.79
N PHE A 138 -10.97 0.27 7.03
CA PHE A 138 -10.56 0.94 8.26
C PHE A 138 -9.80 2.22 7.95
N ASP A 139 -9.88 3.18 8.86
CA ASP A 139 -9.04 4.37 8.83
C ASP A 139 -7.58 3.96 9.01
N ILE A 140 -6.71 4.47 8.15
CA ILE A 140 -5.28 4.21 8.22
C ILE A 140 -4.69 5.08 9.32
N GLN A 141 -3.95 4.44 10.22
CA GLN A 141 -3.23 5.11 11.29
C GLN A 141 -1.77 5.28 10.89
N LEU A 142 -1.39 6.52 10.64
CA LEU A 142 -0.01 6.89 10.34
C LEU A 142 0.76 7.10 11.64
N HIS A 143 1.96 6.54 11.70
CA HIS A 143 2.88 6.68 12.82
C HIS A 143 4.22 7.19 12.27
N ILE A 144 4.62 8.35 12.73
CA ILE A 144 5.81 9.06 12.22
C ILE A 144 6.71 9.40 13.41
N PRO A 145 7.79 8.64 13.65
CA PRO A 145 8.75 8.98 14.67
C PRO A 145 9.64 10.14 14.21
N TYR A 146 9.86 11.09 15.06
CA TYR A 146 10.81 12.18 14.86
C TYR A 146 11.58 12.47 16.15
N PHE A 147 12.69 13.17 16.05
CA PHE A 147 13.45 13.65 17.20
C PHE A 147 13.04 15.08 17.51
N GLU A 148 12.68 15.33 18.79
CA GLU A 148 12.36 16.67 19.30
C GLU A 148 13.55 17.63 19.10
N ASP A 149 13.26 18.89 18.86
CA ASP A 149 14.24 19.96 18.58
C ASP A 149 15.18 19.68 17.40
N HIS A 150 14.78 18.78 16.47
CA HIS A 150 15.58 18.33 15.37
C HIS A 150 14.96 18.68 14.00
N ALA A 151 15.76 18.58 12.92
CA ALA A 151 15.30 18.79 11.55
C ALA A 151 14.12 17.87 11.15
N SER A 152 14.04 16.67 11.70
CA SER A 152 12.94 15.74 11.44
C SER A 152 11.59 16.22 12.01
N GLU A 153 11.58 16.87 13.17
CA GLU A 153 10.40 17.50 13.72
C GLU A 153 9.93 18.66 12.85
N ARG A 154 10.87 19.52 12.45
CA ARG A 154 10.56 20.66 11.58
C ARG A 154 10.04 20.22 10.21
N LEU A 155 10.61 19.18 9.65
CA LEU A 155 10.08 18.58 8.42
C LEU A 155 8.66 18.03 8.62
N PHE A 156 8.43 17.30 9.71
CA PHE A 156 7.10 16.80 10.03
C PHE A 156 6.08 17.93 10.20
N GLU A 157 6.42 18.98 10.93
CA GLU A 157 5.53 20.14 11.14
C GLU A 157 5.22 20.86 9.83
N LEU A 158 6.23 21.08 8.98
CA LEU A 158 6.05 21.66 7.64
C LEU A 158 5.09 20.84 6.78
N LEU A 159 5.29 19.54 6.73
CA LEU A 159 4.48 18.63 5.92
C LEU A 159 3.07 18.47 6.48
N ASN A 160 2.92 18.43 7.80
CA ASN A 160 1.63 18.23 8.47
C ASN A 160 0.79 19.52 8.49
N VAL A 161 1.38 20.64 8.90
CA VAL A 161 0.64 21.90 9.08
C VAL A 161 0.69 22.76 7.82
N GLY A 162 1.89 22.93 7.24
CA GLY A 162 2.08 23.79 6.07
C GLY A 162 1.41 23.22 4.82
N VAL A 163 1.67 21.96 4.52
CA VAL A 163 1.25 21.32 3.26
C VAL A 163 0.04 20.41 3.43
N ASP A 164 -0.19 19.84 4.62
CA ASP A 164 -1.30 18.93 4.97
C ASP A 164 -1.32 17.64 4.12
N VAL A 165 -0.16 16.96 4.02
CA VAL A 165 -0.03 15.75 3.20
C VAL A 165 -0.55 14.49 3.86
N PHE A 166 -0.86 14.52 5.17
CA PHE A 166 -1.26 13.32 5.91
C PHE A 166 -2.76 13.18 6.09
N SER A 167 -3.52 14.27 6.00
CA SER A 167 -4.97 14.26 6.24
C SER A 167 -5.77 14.05 4.96
N HIS A 168 -5.31 14.62 3.85
CA HIS A 168 -6.00 14.55 2.56
C HIS A 168 -5.00 14.43 1.40
N PRO A 169 -5.35 13.67 0.35
CA PRO A 169 -4.56 13.70 -0.89
C PRO A 169 -4.45 15.11 -1.45
N ASN A 170 -3.22 15.59 -1.64
CA ASN A 170 -2.97 16.92 -2.18
C ASN A 170 -2.07 16.85 -3.41
N PRO A 171 -2.65 16.78 -4.63
CA PRO A 171 -1.87 16.65 -5.87
C PRO A 171 -0.97 17.85 -6.17
N LEU A 172 -1.14 18.96 -5.48
CA LEU A 172 -0.32 20.17 -5.64
C LEU A 172 0.77 20.30 -4.57
N ALA A 173 0.78 19.44 -3.57
CA ALA A 173 1.71 19.49 -2.44
C ALA A 173 3.17 19.56 -2.88
N GLN A 174 3.59 18.70 -3.80
CA GLN A 174 4.96 18.68 -4.32
C GLN A 174 5.30 19.96 -5.12
N SER A 175 4.37 20.46 -5.91
CA SER A 175 4.56 21.71 -6.66
C SER A 175 4.72 22.90 -5.72
N LEU A 176 3.93 22.97 -4.66
CA LEU A 176 4.00 23.99 -3.62
C LEU A 176 5.37 23.99 -2.92
N LEU A 177 5.85 22.82 -2.51
CA LEU A 177 7.17 22.68 -1.89
C LEU A 177 8.31 23.04 -2.86
N ASN A 178 8.19 22.67 -4.13
CA ASN A 178 9.20 23.01 -5.12
C ASN A 178 9.35 24.53 -5.31
N HIS A 179 8.27 25.30 -5.24
CA HIS A 179 8.32 26.76 -5.30
C HIS A 179 9.07 27.37 -4.10
N HIS A 180 8.99 26.74 -2.94
CA HIS A 180 9.61 27.21 -1.70
C HIS A 180 10.85 26.40 -1.27
N HIS A 181 11.43 25.59 -2.16
CA HIS A 181 12.49 24.63 -1.85
C HIS A 181 13.67 25.21 -1.05
N SER A 182 14.18 26.37 -1.48
CA SER A 182 15.31 27.02 -0.77
C SER A 182 14.90 27.53 0.63
N GLY A 183 13.67 28.05 0.77
CA GLY A 183 13.10 28.45 2.04
C GLY A 183 12.86 27.27 2.97
N MET A 184 12.38 26.15 2.41
CA MET A 184 12.18 24.89 3.11
C MET A 184 13.49 24.37 3.71
N LEU A 185 14.55 24.25 2.92
CA LEU A 185 15.86 23.79 3.41
C LEU A 185 16.39 24.70 4.50
N ALA A 186 16.34 26.02 4.28
CA ALA A 186 16.80 27.00 5.28
C ALA A 186 15.99 26.91 6.59
N ALA A 187 14.67 26.73 6.53
CA ALA A 187 13.81 26.61 7.70
C ALA A 187 14.03 25.29 8.47
N ILE A 188 14.27 24.19 7.76
CA ILE A 188 14.56 22.88 8.37
C ILE A 188 15.93 22.87 9.04
N GLU A 189 16.93 23.53 8.46
CA GLU A 189 18.29 23.63 9.00
C GLU A 189 18.44 24.71 10.08
N SER A 190 17.53 25.68 10.11
CA SER A 190 17.56 26.78 11.08
C SER A 190 17.40 26.26 12.49
N THR A 191 18.15 26.83 13.44
CA THR A 191 17.94 26.64 14.86
C THR A 191 16.79 27.48 15.42
N ASN A 192 16.28 28.43 14.62
CA ASN A 192 15.21 29.33 15.00
C ASN A 192 13.87 28.83 14.46
N ILE A 193 13.00 28.37 15.32
CA ILE A 193 11.67 27.86 14.97
C ILE A 193 10.79 28.92 14.28
N SER A 194 11.04 30.20 14.50
CA SER A 194 10.28 31.29 13.87
C SER A 194 10.42 31.31 12.36
N ASP A 195 11.54 30.83 11.82
CA ASP A 195 11.75 30.75 10.38
C ASP A 195 10.82 29.71 9.74
N LEU A 196 10.63 28.58 10.44
CA LEU A 196 9.68 27.54 10.05
C LEU A 196 8.23 28.05 10.07
N HIS A 197 7.83 28.70 11.17
CA HIS A 197 6.47 29.22 11.32
C HIS A 197 6.19 30.29 10.23
N THR A 198 7.14 31.15 9.92
CA THR A 198 7.01 32.15 8.84
C THR A 198 6.77 31.48 7.48
N LEU A 199 7.48 30.40 7.22
CA LEU A 199 7.27 29.63 5.99
C LEU A 199 5.88 28.95 5.97
N ILE A 200 5.48 28.33 7.07
CA ILE A 200 4.16 27.70 7.21
C ILE A 200 3.04 28.72 7.00
N ASP A 201 3.15 29.90 7.63
CA ASP A 201 2.19 30.99 7.47
C ASP A 201 2.06 31.49 6.02
N THR A 202 3.11 31.29 5.22
CA THR A 202 3.11 31.59 3.77
C THR A 202 2.46 30.46 2.97
N LEU A 203 2.76 29.21 3.31
CA LEU A 203 2.28 28.03 2.59
C LEU A 203 0.78 27.79 2.73
N ILE A 204 0.20 28.02 3.92
CA ILE A 204 -1.22 27.78 4.18
C ILE A 204 -2.13 28.54 3.21
N PRO A 205 -2.03 29.89 3.06
CA PRO A 205 -2.90 30.61 2.14
C PRO A 205 -2.64 30.26 0.67
N GLU A 206 -1.40 29.95 0.29
CA GLU A 206 -1.09 29.50 -1.07
C GLU A 206 -1.73 28.14 -1.38
N ARG A 207 -1.64 27.19 -0.44
CA ARG A 207 -2.31 25.89 -0.54
C ARG A 207 -3.82 26.04 -0.69
N GLU A 208 -4.44 26.87 0.14
CA GLU A 208 -5.89 27.12 0.10
C GLU A 208 -6.33 27.77 -1.22
N ALA A 209 -5.54 28.74 -1.72
CA ALA A 209 -5.80 29.36 -3.02
C ALA A 209 -5.69 28.35 -4.17
N GLN A 210 -4.65 27.54 -4.19
CA GLN A 210 -4.46 26.50 -5.21
C GLN A 210 -5.56 25.44 -5.15
N GLN A 211 -5.99 25.04 -3.96
CA GLN A 211 -7.11 24.11 -3.79
C GLN A 211 -8.42 24.70 -4.34
N GLN A 212 -8.68 25.97 -4.06
CA GLN A 212 -9.86 26.67 -4.61
C GLN A 212 -9.81 26.77 -6.14
N GLU A 213 -8.64 27.03 -6.73
CA GLU A 213 -8.48 27.05 -8.18
C GLU A 213 -8.71 25.66 -8.80
N LEU A 214 -8.22 24.60 -8.16
CA LEU A 214 -8.49 23.22 -8.57
C LEU A 214 -9.98 22.89 -8.51
N ASP A 215 -10.65 23.27 -7.43
CA ASP A 215 -12.07 23.00 -7.24
C ASP A 215 -12.95 23.80 -8.22
N GLN A 216 -12.51 25.00 -8.60
CA GLN A 216 -13.16 25.83 -9.62
C GLN A 216 -12.80 25.40 -11.04
N GLY A 217 -11.53 24.99 -11.27
CA GLY A 217 -11.03 24.55 -12.57
C GLY A 217 -11.41 23.11 -12.92
N ARG A 218 -11.78 22.28 -11.95
CA ARG A 218 -12.51 21.04 -12.21
C ARG A 218 -13.85 21.44 -12.79
N ASP A 219 -13.96 21.31 -14.12
CA ASP A 219 -15.20 21.61 -14.83
C ASP A 219 -16.29 20.64 -14.30
N ARG A 220 -16.93 21.07 -13.21
CA ARG A 220 -18.03 20.36 -12.54
C ARG A 220 -19.13 19.98 -13.53
N LEU A 221 -19.23 20.73 -14.63
CA LEU A 221 -20.13 20.44 -15.75
C LEU A 221 -19.63 19.26 -16.59
N LEU A 222 -18.31 19.10 -16.79
CA LEU A 222 -17.74 17.93 -17.46
C LEU A 222 -17.83 16.67 -16.59
N GLU A 223 -17.60 16.77 -15.29
CA GLU A 223 -17.83 15.66 -14.36
C GLU A 223 -19.31 15.27 -14.26
N LEU A 224 -20.20 16.24 -14.17
CA LEU A 224 -21.65 16.01 -14.16
C LEU A 224 -22.19 15.52 -15.50
N GLN A 225 -21.59 15.92 -16.62
CA GLN A 225 -21.96 15.42 -17.95
C GLN A 225 -21.32 14.06 -18.27
N SER A 226 -20.15 13.76 -17.72
CA SER A 226 -19.49 12.46 -17.89
C SER A 226 -20.08 11.37 -16.98
N CYS A 227 -20.66 11.75 -15.87
CA CYS A 227 -21.33 10.84 -14.92
C CYS A 227 -22.82 11.20 -14.85
N ASP A 228 -23.61 10.71 -15.82
CA ASP A 228 -25.06 10.75 -15.76
C ASP A 228 -25.54 9.63 -14.82
N PRO A 229 -26.02 9.95 -13.60
CA PRO A 229 -26.40 8.92 -12.62
C PRO A 229 -27.54 8.01 -13.12
N GLU A 230 -28.46 8.55 -13.95
CA GLU A 230 -29.57 7.77 -14.47
C GLU A 230 -29.10 6.79 -15.55
N LYS A 231 -28.24 7.24 -16.47
CA LYS A 231 -27.63 6.36 -17.48
C LYS A 231 -26.69 5.32 -16.85
N SER A 232 -25.89 5.74 -15.88
CA SER A 232 -25.00 4.82 -15.16
C SER A 232 -25.79 3.75 -14.42
N LYS A 233 -26.92 4.14 -13.77
CA LYS A 233 -27.80 3.19 -13.09
C LYS A 233 -28.50 2.28 -14.10
N ALA A 234 -29.02 2.82 -15.19
CA ALA A 234 -29.65 2.01 -16.23
C ALA A 234 -28.67 1.01 -16.85
N LEU A 235 -27.41 1.42 -17.10
CA LEU A 235 -26.36 0.53 -17.57
C LEU A 235 -26.02 -0.54 -16.55
N LEU A 236 -25.89 -0.17 -15.27
CA LEU A 236 -25.67 -1.14 -14.18
C LEU A 236 -26.80 -2.15 -14.07
N ASP A 237 -28.05 -1.67 -14.10
CA ASP A 237 -29.24 -2.56 -14.05
C ASP A 237 -29.27 -3.51 -15.26
N GLN A 238 -28.85 -3.05 -16.45
CA GLN A 238 -28.72 -3.88 -17.63
C GLN A 238 -27.61 -4.93 -17.48
N ILE A 239 -26.42 -4.53 -17.01
CA ILE A 239 -25.31 -5.46 -16.75
C ILE A 239 -25.70 -6.53 -15.72
N LEU A 240 -26.41 -6.12 -14.64
CA LEU A 240 -26.88 -7.06 -13.64
C LEU A 240 -27.99 -7.99 -14.16
N ALA A 241 -28.82 -7.52 -15.08
CA ALA A 241 -29.83 -8.37 -15.72
C ALA A 241 -29.18 -9.38 -16.67
N ASP A 242 -28.21 -8.96 -17.48
CA ASP A 242 -27.45 -9.85 -18.36
C ASP A 242 -26.64 -10.88 -17.57
N ASP A 243 -26.00 -10.48 -16.46
CA ASP A 243 -25.27 -11.40 -15.58
C ASP A 243 -26.20 -12.47 -14.96
N ARG A 244 -27.44 -12.12 -14.60
CA ARG A 244 -28.43 -13.10 -14.12
C ARG A 244 -28.83 -14.12 -15.21
N ILE A 245 -28.93 -13.68 -16.47
CA ILE A 245 -29.21 -14.55 -17.59
C ILE A 245 -28.02 -15.48 -17.83
N ASP A 246 -26.80 -14.94 -17.83
CA ASP A 246 -25.57 -15.71 -17.99
C ASP A 246 -25.41 -16.75 -16.88
N GLN A 247 -25.69 -16.39 -15.64
CA GLN A 247 -25.66 -17.33 -14.51
C GLN A 247 -26.68 -18.47 -14.62
N ALA A 248 -27.77 -18.28 -15.33
CA ALA A 248 -28.79 -19.32 -15.53
C ALA A 248 -28.49 -20.24 -16.75
N ILE A 249 -27.97 -19.67 -17.82
CA ILE A 249 -27.79 -20.37 -19.10
C ILE A 249 -26.38 -20.96 -19.24
N LEU A 250 -25.36 -20.22 -18.81
CA LEU A 250 -23.97 -20.58 -19.06
C LEU A 250 -23.53 -21.90 -18.42
N PRO A 251 -23.90 -22.21 -17.16
CA PRO A 251 -23.57 -23.51 -16.58
C PRO A 251 -24.13 -24.69 -17.38
N SER A 252 -25.40 -24.59 -17.76
CA SER A 252 -26.11 -25.63 -18.53
C SER A 252 -25.51 -25.80 -19.94
N PHE A 253 -25.11 -24.70 -20.58
CA PHE A 253 -24.42 -24.75 -21.86
C PHE A 253 -23.03 -25.41 -21.73
N LEU A 254 -22.24 -25.05 -20.72
CA LEU A 254 -20.93 -25.64 -20.48
C LEU A 254 -21.03 -27.12 -20.14
N GLU A 255 -22.02 -27.54 -19.36
CA GLU A 255 -22.28 -28.96 -19.08
C GLU A 255 -22.51 -29.75 -20.38
N GLN A 256 -23.36 -29.24 -21.27
CA GLN A 256 -23.60 -29.88 -22.58
C GLN A 256 -22.34 -29.92 -23.46
N VAL A 257 -21.51 -28.86 -23.44
CA VAL A 257 -20.22 -28.86 -24.14
C VAL A 257 -19.27 -29.89 -23.55
N CYS A 258 -19.17 -29.99 -22.24
CA CYS A 258 -18.35 -30.98 -21.56
C CYS A 258 -18.78 -32.42 -21.93
N ASP A 259 -20.11 -32.69 -21.92
CA ASP A 259 -20.65 -33.98 -22.30
C ASP A 259 -20.32 -34.36 -23.75
N VAL A 260 -20.49 -33.40 -24.67
CA VAL A 260 -20.17 -33.65 -26.12
C VAL A 260 -18.71 -33.91 -26.32
N TYR A 261 -17.81 -33.19 -25.66
CA TYR A 261 -16.37 -33.33 -25.81
C TYR A 261 -15.74 -34.43 -24.95
N GLY A 262 -16.53 -35.07 -24.06
CA GLY A 262 -16.04 -36.10 -23.14
C GLY A 262 -15.16 -35.53 -22.00
N ILE A 263 -15.43 -34.32 -21.57
CA ILE A 263 -14.75 -33.65 -20.45
C ILE A 263 -15.49 -33.98 -19.16
N ILE A 264 -14.74 -34.35 -18.14
CA ILE A 264 -15.29 -34.63 -16.81
C ILE A 264 -15.41 -33.33 -16.03
N GLN A 265 -16.61 -33.01 -15.59
CA GLN A 265 -16.90 -31.91 -14.69
C GLN A 265 -17.15 -32.46 -13.27
N GLN A 266 -16.48 -31.87 -12.25
CA GLN A 266 -16.61 -32.23 -10.85
C GLN A 266 -16.88 -30.98 -10.01
N ASP A 267 -17.77 -31.11 -9.02
CA ASP A 267 -17.98 -30.07 -8.02
C ASP A 267 -16.73 -29.88 -7.18
N HIS A 268 -16.31 -28.63 -6.98
CA HIS A 268 -15.15 -28.29 -6.15
C HIS A 268 -15.58 -27.56 -4.88
N SER A 269 -16.25 -26.43 -5.03
CA SER A 269 -16.75 -25.59 -3.93
C SER A 269 -17.98 -24.82 -4.38
N HIS A 270 -18.53 -23.96 -3.53
CA HIS A 270 -19.74 -23.22 -3.85
C HIS A 270 -19.59 -22.41 -5.14
N HIS A 271 -20.35 -22.79 -6.17
CA HIS A 271 -20.30 -22.24 -7.53
C HIS A 271 -18.97 -22.41 -8.30
N CYS A 272 -18.09 -23.30 -7.84
CA CYS A 272 -16.85 -23.61 -8.54
C CYS A 272 -16.83 -25.09 -8.96
N PHE A 273 -16.28 -25.35 -10.14
CA PHE A 273 -16.19 -26.66 -10.74
C PHE A 273 -14.77 -26.92 -11.23
N ILE A 274 -14.36 -28.19 -11.26
CA ILE A 274 -13.10 -28.63 -11.90
C ILE A 274 -13.46 -29.36 -13.19
N LEU A 275 -12.83 -28.93 -14.30
CA LEU A 275 -12.82 -29.63 -15.56
C LEU A 275 -11.56 -30.49 -15.66
N ARG A 276 -11.71 -31.74 -16.09
CA ARG A 276 -10.59 -32.64 -16.38
C ARG A 276 -10.80 -33.35 -17.73
N PRO A 277 -9.72 -33.64 -18.44
CA PRO A 277 -9.83 -34.52 -19.62
C PRO A 277 -10.42 -35.87 -19.22
N GLY A 278 -11.39 -36.32 -19.98
CA GLY A 278 -11.97 -37.66 -19.80
C GLY A 278 -11.24 -38.72 -20.65
N ASP A 279 -11.46 -40.01 -20.35
CA ASP A 279 -10.81 -41.13 -21.06
C ASP A 279 -11.26 -41.26 -22.52
N HIS A 280 -12.39 -40.66 -22.88
CA HIS A 280 -13.01 -40.77 -24.22
C HIS A 280 -13.36 -39.41 -24.81
N MET A 281 -12.36 -38.51 -24.85
CA MET A 281 -12.58 -37.19 -25.44
C MET A 281 -12.82 -37.27 -26.95
N LEU A 282 -13.71 -36.42 -27.46
CA LEU A 282 -14.01 -36.28 -28.88
C LEU A 282 -12.79 -35.81 -29.69
N THR A 283 -11.92 -35.01 -29.07
CA THR A 283 -10.65 -34.50 -29.64
C THR A 283 -9.50 -34.82 -28.69
N SER A 284 -8.28 -34.91 -29.25
CA SER A 284 -7.08 -35.21 -28.46
C SER A 284 -6.72 -34.15 -27.43
N TYR A 285 -7.29 -32.97 -27.54
CA TYR A 285 -7.13 -31.88 -26.57
C TYR A 285 -8.36 -30.96 -26.63
N PHE A 286 -8.61 -30.28 -25.52
CA PHE A 286 -9.58 -29.18 -25.44
C PHE A 286 -8.84 -27.87 -25.17
N PRO A 287 -9.19 -26.76 -25.85
CA PRO A 287 -8.48 -25.49 -25.72
C PRO A 287 -8.41 -25.04 -24.25
N HIS A 288 -7.20 -24.69 -23.82
CA HIS A 288 -6.92 -24.22 -22.46
C HIS A 288 -7.25 -25.18 -21.29
N LEU A 289 -7.53 -26.45 -21.57
CA LEU A 289 -7.71 -27.46 -20.53
C LEU A 289 -6.40 -28.24 -20.34
N PRO A 290 -5.66 -28.02 -19.22
CA PRO A 290 -4.45 -28.75 -18.90
C PRO A 290 -4.78 -30.18 -18.46
N GLU A 291 -3.79 -31.09 -18.54
CA GLU A 291 -3.96 -32.49 -18.10
C GLU A 291 -4.36 -32.62 -16.63
N ASP A 292 -3.85 -31.72 -15.77
CA ASP A 292 -4.17 -31.69 -14.34
C ASP A 292 -5.55 -31.12 -14.01
N GLY A 293 -6.25 -30.58 -15.03
CA GLY A 293 -7.56 -29.96 -14.89
C GLY A 293 -7.52 -28.47 -14.67
N LEU A 294 -8.69 -27.82 -14.74
CA LEU A 294 -8.90 -26.39 -14.59
C LEU A 294 -10.09 -26.12 -13.66
N THR A 295 -9.92 -25.30 -12.64
CA THR A 295 -11.03 -24.82 -11.84
C THR A 295 -11.66 -23.60 -12.51
N TYR A 296 -12.99 -23.60 -12.63
CA TYR A 296 -13.73 -22.49 -13.21
C TYR A 296 -15.00 -22.16 -12.41
N THR A 297 -15.50 -20.97 -12.61
CA THR A 297 -16.80 -20.51 -12.14
C THR A 297 -17.49 -19.69 -13.22
N CYS A 298 -18.81 -19.77 -13.28
CA CYS A 298 -19.63 -18.91 -14.15
C CYS A 298 -20.04 -17.61 -13.44
N ARG A 299 -19.61 -17.40 -12.22
CA ARG A 299 -19.97 -16.22 -11.41
C ARG A 299 -18.80 -15.28 -11.26
N ARG A 300 -19.00 -14.02 -11.64
CA ARG A 300 -17.96 -12.96 -11.53
C ARG A 300 -17.58 -12.65 -10.10
N ASP A 301 -18.54 -12.69 -9.17
CA ASP A 301 -18.34 -12.43 -7.74
C ASP A 301 -17.57 -13.55 -7.03
N VAL A 302 -17.39 -14.70 -7.68
CA VAL A 302 -16.64 -15.86 -7.17
C VAL A 302 -15.29 -16.01 -7.87
N ALA A 303 -15.10 -15.39 -9.05
CA ALA A 303 -13.91 -15.49 -9.90
C ALA A 303 -12.72 -14.61 -9.45
N VAL A 304 -12.70 -14.08 -8.23
CA VAL A 304 -11.66 -13.15 -7.72
C VAL A 304 -10.54 -13.90 -7.02
#